data_05de23f9371bc9669a65b7b30ddc787b
#
_entry.id   05de23f9371bc9669a65b7b30ddc787b
#
_cell.length_a   1.000
_cell.length_b   1.000
_cell.length_c   1.000
_cell.angle_alpha   90.00
_cell.angle_beta   90.00
_cell.angle_gamma   90.00
#
_symmetry.space_group_name_H-M   'P 1'
#
loop_
_entity.id
_entity.type
_entity.pdbx_description
1 polymer ?
#
loop_
_entity_poly.entity_id
_entity_poly.type
_entity_poly.pdbx_seq_one_letter_code
_entity_poly.pdbx_strand_id
1 'polypeptide(L)'
;MSLLAILLMAAQHPAAAAPACTPDHAAMGHCTMAPPPEKPAPEEPATACSAEHAAMGHCTMDPAPPRHEPNAPGCTAEHAAMGHCTLETPPPLPANPAVPCPPEHVAMGHCRPAEAAPPSPMIPDQPVGDAPAPSAPRVDAADRLFGAEAMAGPRARLYAEHGGGRFSRIMVNLAEWRARGGRDGYAWEAEGWFGGDIDRLVVKSEGEGDFGGAVEGAEVQALWSRAIGPYFNLQAGVRQDFGPGPSPTHAVIGFEGLAPYWFEIEGALFLSDKGDAAARLEASYDQRITQRLIAQPMAEIELAFQDVPERAVGGGLSGIELGLRLRYEVAREFAPYVGVAWERKLGRTARIARAAGEKASHPAFVAGVHLWF
;
A
#
# COMPACT_ATOMS: atom_id res chain seq x y z
N MET A 1 -5.77 31.21 -22.08
CA MET A 1 -4.41 30.95 -21.57
C MET A 1 -4.25 29.45 -21.58
N SER A 2 -3.33 28.92 -22.39
CA SER A 2 -3.25 27.50 -22.70
C SER A 2 -2.82 26.68 -21.49
N LEU A 3 -3.46 25.52 -21.25
CA LEU A 3 -3.11 24.51 -20.24
C LEU A 3 -1.62 24.10 -20.26
N LEU A 4 -0.95 24.29 -21.40
CA LEU A 4 0.48 24.06 -21.56
C LEU A 4 1.35 25.02 -20.72
N ALA A 5 0.85 26.19 -20.36
CA ALA A 5 1.58 27.17 -19.54
C ALA A 5 1.57 26.83 -18.05
N ILE A 6 0.59 26.06 -17.58
CA ILE A 6 0.49 25.66 -16.18
C ILE A 6 1.42 24.46 -15.89
N LEU A 7 1.62 23.58 -16.87
CA LEU A 7 2.58 22.47 -16.74
C LEU A 7 4.07 22.94 -16.76
N LEU A 8 4.36 24.08 -17.39
CA LEU A 8 5.73 24.59 -17.46
C LEU A 8 6.16 25.42 -16.22
N MET A 9 5.23 25.86 -15.38
CA MET A 9 5.58 26.61 -14.16
C MET A 9 5.96 25.72 -12.95
N ALA A 10 5.76 24.40 -13.02
CA ALA A 10 6.15 23.47 -11.98
C ALA A 10 7.64 23.06 -12.00
N ALA A 11 8.43 23.54 -12.98
CA ALA A 11 9.81 23.09 -13.22
C ALA A 11 10.91 24.05 -12.75
N GLN A 12 10.61 25.06 -11.94
CA GLN A 12 11.66 25.91 -11.35
C GLN A 12 11.85 25.59 -9.87
N HIS A 13 12.50 24.47 -9.59
CA HIS A 13 13.07 24.20 -8.28
C HIS A 13 14.44 24.89 -8.16
N PRO A 14 14.76 25.54 -7.04
CA PRO A 14 16.13 25.98 -6.78
C PRO A 14 17.05 24.75 -6.81
N ALA A 15 18.21 24.89 -7.41
CA ALA A 15 19.21 23.82 -7.53
C ALA A 15 19.45 23.18 -6.16
N ALA A 16 18.94 21.98 -5.99
CA ALA A 16 19.30 21.13 -4.87
C ALA A 16 20.80 20.80 -4.98
N ALA A 17 21.52 20.86 -3.88
CA ALA A 17 22.92 20.43 -3.81
C ALA A 17 23.03 19.05 -4.46
N ALA A 18 24.03 18.87 -5.32
CA ALA A 18 24.25 17.62 -6.03
C ALA A 18 24.23 16.45 -5.04
N PRO A 19 23.48 15.38 -5.31
CA PRO A 19 23.42 14.25 -4.41
C PRO A 19 24.82 13.66 -4.18
N ALA A 20 25.15 13.34 -2.93
CA ALA A 20 26.40 12.72 -2.58
C ALA A 20 26.59 11.42 -3.39
N CYS A 21 27.81 11.24 -3.95
CA CYS A 21 28.14 10.05 -4.72
C CYS A 21 28.03 8.79 -3.87
N THR A 22 27.10 7.89 -4.22
CA THR A 22 26.94 6.60 -3.55
C THR A 22 27.83 5.53 -4.19
N PRO A 23 28.20 4.44 -3.48
CA PRO A 23 29.02 3.36 -4.03
C PRO A 23 28.47 2.76 -5.34
N ASP A 24 27.15 2.65 -5.44
CA ASP A 24 26.50 2.09 -6.62
C ASP A 24 26.61 3.03 -7.83
N HIS A 25 26.46 4.32 -7.63
CA HIS A 25 26.65 5.32 -8.71
C HIS A 25 28.10 5.44 -9.14
N ALA A 26 29.06 5.26 -8.23
CA ALA A 26 30.47 5.22 -8.56
C ALA A 26 30.83 3.98 -9.38
N ALA A 27 30.27 2.82 -9.05
CA ALA A 27 30.47 1.57 -9.79
C ALA A 27 29.93 1.61 -11.22
N MET A 28 28.88 2.42 -11.48
CA MET A 28 28.31 2.66 -12.80
C MET A 28 28.99 3.81 -13.56
N GLY A 29 30.02 4.45 -13.00
CA GLY A 29 30.77 5.53 -13.65
C GLY A 29 30.05 6.88 -13.68
N HIS A 30 29.00 7.07 -12.91
CA HIS A 30 28.21 8.32 -12.89
C HIS A 30 28.84 9.42 -12.02
N CYS A 31 29.72 9.09 -11.09
CA CYS A 31 30.45 10.03 -10.25
C CYS A 31 31.72 9.40 -9.68
N THR A 32 32.66 10.23 -9.22
CA THR A 32 33.85 9.77 -8.49
C THR A 32 33.66 10.05 -7.01
N MET A 33 33.83 9.01 -6.17
CA MET A 33 33.81 9.19 -4.72
C MET A 33 35.05 9.98 -4.29
N ALA A 34 34.85 10.97 -3.42
CA ALA A 34 35.97 11.59 -2.72
C ALA A 34 36.71 10.51 -1.92
N PRO A 35 38.05 10.51 -1.89
CA PRO A 35 38.80 9.58 -1.05
C PRO A 35 38.30 9.75 0.38
N PRO A 36 38.06 8.63 1.12
CA PRO A 36 37.66 8.70 2.51
C PRO A 36 38.75 9.49 3.28
N PRO A 37 38.38 10.30 4.27
CA PRO A 37 39.34 10.94 5.15
C PRO A 37 40.26 9.85 5.67
N GLU A 38 41.57 10.09 5.55
CA GLU A 38 42.61 9.16 5.98
C GLU A 38 42.35 8.83 7.45
N LYS A 39 41.91 7.60 7.67
CA LYS A 39 41.69 7.08 9.01
C LYS A 39 43.06 7.13 9.70
N PRO A 40 43.18 7.70 10.91
CA PRO A 40 44.44 7.58 11.66
C PRO A 40 44.83 6.10 11.65
N ALA A 41 46.10 5.84 11.36
CA ALA A 41 46.63 4.48 11.28
C ALA A 41 46.09 3.67 12.45
N PRO A 42 45.58 2.43 12.23
CA PRO A 42 45.16 1.61 13.33
C PRO A 42 46.39 1.45 14.23
N GLU A 43 46.27 1.87 15.48
CA GLU A 43 47.18 1.37 16.52
C GLU A 43 47.10 -0.17 16.39
N GLU A 44 48.22 -0.81 16.12
CA GLU A 44 48.33 -2.25 16.09
C GLU A 44 47.66 -2.78 17.38
N PRO A 45 46.74 -3.74 17.30
CA PRO A 45 46.16 -4.33 18.49
C PRO A 45 47.32 -4.87 19.28
N ALA A 46 47.51 -4.32 20.49
CA ALA A 46 48.50 -4.81 21.44
C ALA A 46 48.32 -6.33 21.51
N THR A 47 49.29 -7.08 21.02
CA THR A 47 49.29 -8.54 20.98
C THR A 47 48.99 -9.02 22.40
N ALA A 48 47.83 -9.66 22.58
CA ALA A 48 47.42 -10.19 23.87
C ALA A 48 48.58 -11.00 24.46
N CYS A 49 49.05 -10.59 25.65
CA CYS A 49 50.18 -11.22 26.32
C CYS A 49 49.82 -12.67 26.64
N SER A 50 50.45 -13.63 25.96
CA SER A 50 50.27 -15.04 26.30
C SER A 50 51.09 -15.43 27.52
N ALA A 51 50.67 -16.46 28.23
CA ALA A 51 51.37 -16.95 29.41
C ALA A 51 52.85 -17.30 29.13
N GLU A 52 53.17 -17.73 27.93
CA GLU A 52 54.53 -18.04 27.48
C GLU A 52 55.35 -16.77 27.26
N HIS A 53 54.80 -15.71 26.68
CA HIS A 53 55.50 -14.43 26.50
C HIS A 53 55.68 -13.67 27.83
N ALA A 54 54.74 -13.81 28.78
CA ALA A 54 54.89 -13.26 30.11
C ALA A 54 55.99 -13.96 30.89
N ALA A 55 56.16 -15.30 30.78
CA ALA A 55 57.19 -16.06 31.41
C ALA A 55 58.62 -15.73 30.89
N MET A 56 58.73 -15.24 29.65
CA MET A 56 59.95 -14.78 29.01
C MET A 56 60.24 -13.29 29.23
N GLY A 57 59.41 -12.57 29.99
CA GLY A 57 59.62 -11.16 30.33
C GLY A 57 59.31 -10.18 29.20
N HIS A 58 58.62 -10.62 28.13
CA HIS A 58 58.31 -9.79 26.95
C HIS A 58 57.11 -8.92 27.14
N CYS A 59 56.21 -9.22 28.08
CA CYS A 59 55.02 -8.43 28.40
C CYS A 59 54.53 -8.76 29.83
N THR A 60 53.78 -7.86 30.44
CA THR A 60 53.08 -8.09 31.70
C THR A 60 51.62 -8.41 31.43
N MET A 61 51.12 -9.49 32.02
CA MET A 61 49.69 -9.78 31.96
C MET A 61 48.92 -8.73 32.78
N ASP A 62 47.98 -8.08 32.16
CA ASP A 62 47.02 -7.27 32.90
C ASP A 62 46.24 -8.15 33.89
N PRO A 63 45.96 -7.66 35.11
CA PRO A 63 45.13 -8.39 36.05
C PRO A 63 43.80 -8.75 35.39
N ALA A 64 43.40 -10.02 35.51
CA ALA A 64 42.17 -10.52 34.95
C ALA A 64 41.00 -9.57 35.28
N PRO A 65 40.18 -9.22 34.31
CA PRO A 65 39.03 -8.36 34.57
C PRO A 65 38.19 -8.95 35.71
N PRO A 66 37.60 -8.10 36.58
CA PRO A 66 36.85 -8.56 37.73
C PRO A 66 35.77 -9.54 37.23
N ARG A 67 35.71 -10.73 37.87
CA ARG A 67 34.65 -11.70 37.58
C ARG A 67 33.34 -11.02 37.83
N HIS A 68 32.54 -10.90 36.81
CA HIS A 68 31.17 -10.41 36.95
C HIS A 68 30.45 -11.28 37.99
N GLU A 69 29.86 -10.64 38.97
CA GLU A 69 28.99 -11.32 39.95
C GLU A 69 27.88 -12.06 39.20
N PRO A 70 27.55 -13.27 39.62
CA PRO A 70 26.57 -14.13 38.95
C PRO A 70 25.14 -13.66 39.19
N ASN A 71 24.76 -12.44 38.91
CA ASN A 71 23.38 -11.88 38.92
C ASN A 71 23.38 -10.41 38.48
N ALA A 72 24.27 -10.01 37.57
CA ALA A 72 24.20 -8.67 37.02
C ALA A 72 22.94 -8.54 36.15
N PRO A 73 22.14 -7.49 36.28
CA PRO A 73 20.99 -7.23 35.38
C PRO A 73 21.52 -7.08 33.96
N GLY A 74 21.11 -7.96 33.05
CA GLY A 74 21.53 -7.94 31.66
C GLY A 74 22.13 -9.23 31.10
N CYS A 75 22.09 -10.35 31.85
CA CYS A 75 22.52 -11.65 31.34
C CYS A 75 21.65 -12.09 30.15
N THR A 76 22.22 -12.15 28.94
CA THR A 76 21.54 -12.68 27.75
C THR A 76 21.82 -14.19 27.60
N ALA A 77 20.96 -14.89 26.83
CA ALA A 77 21.15 -16.31 26.56
C ALA A 77 22.49 -16.63 25.91
N GLU A 78 23.02 -15.73 25.09
CA GLU A 78 24.34 -15.87 24.45
C GLU A 78 25.47 -15.73 25.44
N HIS A 79 25.43 -14.77 26.35
CA HIS A 79 26.42 -14.61 27.41
C HIS A 79 26.39 -15.75 28.42
N ALA A 80 25.19 -16.32 28.69
CA ALA A 80 25.09 -17.49 29.53
C ALA A 80 25.72 -18.75 28.89
N ALA A 81 25.52 -18.95 27.57
CA ALA A 81 26.10 -20.05 26.82
C ALA A 81 27.63 -19.98 26.75
N MET A 82 28.22 -18.79 26.84
CA MET A 82 29.67 -18.57 26.90
C MET A 82 30.24 -18.62 28.32
N GLY A 83 29.41 -18.89 29.34
CA GLY A 83 29.84 -19.00 30.74
C GLY A 83 30.11 -17.66 31.45
N HIS A 84 29.67 -16.55 30.88
CA HIS A 84 29.93 -15.21 31.44
C HIS A 84 28.93 -14.82 32.54
N CYS A 85 27.76 -15.44 32.60
CA CYS A 85 26.75 -15.22 33.62
C CYS A 85 25.78 -16.42 33.68
N THR A 86 25.00 -16.52 34.73
CA THR A 86 23.90 -17.49 34.82
C THR A 86 22.57 -16.79 34.61
N LEU A 87 21.76 -17.32 33.72
CA LEU A 87 20.36 -16.86 33.58
C LEU A 87 19.59 -17.21 34.87
N GLU A 88 19.01 -16.21 35.51
CA GLU A 88 17.98 -16.51 36.50
C GLU A 88 16.86 -17.26 35.78
N THR A 89 16.51 -18.42 36.25
CA THR A 89 15.35 -19.16 35.78
C THR A 89 14.15 -18.22 35.98
N PRO A 90 13.44 -17.81 34.90
CA PRO A 90 12.27 -16.98 35.11
C PRO A 90 11.31 -17.71 36.03
N PRO A 91 10.59 -17.02 36.90
CA PRO A 91 9.59 -17.66 37.72
C PRO A 91 8.68 -18.48 36.80
N PRO A 92 8.30 -19.70 37.20
CA PRO A 92 7.50 -20.57 36.34
C PRO A 92 6.28 -19.77 35.84
N LEU A 93 6.18 -19.67 34.51
CA LEU A 93 5.00 -19.08 33.87
C LEU A 93 3.78 -19.73 34.54
N PRO A 94 2.73 -18.97 34.88
CA PRO A 94 1.52 -19.53 35.40
C PRO A 94 1.09 -20.67 34.49
N ALA A 95 0.97 -21.88 35.02
CA ALA A 95 0.67 -23.07 34.25
C ALA A 95 -0.53 -22.79 33.35
N ASN A 96 -0.33 -22.91 32.04
CA ASN A 96 -1.43 -22.79 31.08
C ASN A 96 -2.44 -23.92 31.35
N PRO A 97 -3.66 -23.63 31.77
CA PRO A 97 -4.53 -24.67 32.38
C PRO A 97 -5.28 -25.47 31.35
N ALA A 98 -4.74 -25.89 30.23
CA ALA A 98 -5.59 -26.66 29.32
C ALA A 98 -4.91 -27.53 28.26
N VAL A 99 -3.81 -28.17 28.55
CA VAL A 99 -3.43 -29.33 27.73
C VAL A 99 -3.61 -30.57 28.56
N PRO A 100 -4.61 -31.42 28.29
CA PRO A 100 -4.76 -32.69 29.01
C PRO A 100 -3.51 -33.54 28.74
N CYS A 101 -2.85 -33.91 29.81
CA CYS A 101 -1.66 -34.75 29.76
C CYS A 101 -2.07 -36.17 29.31
N PRO A 102 -1.62 -36.66 28.14
CA PRO A 102 -1.96 -38.02 27.70
C PRO A 102 -1.40 -39.07 28.67
N PRO A 103 -2.07 -40.18 28.91
CA PRO A 103 -1.62 -41.22 29.86
C PRO A 103 -0.20 -41.73 29.58
N GLU A 104 0.19 -41.75 28.32
CA GLU A 104 1.51 -42.18 27.86
C GLU A 104 2.63 -41.22 28.33
N HIS A 105 2.36 -39.91 28.30
CA HIS A 105 3.31 -38.92 28.77
C HIS A 105 3.43 -38.85 30.28
N VAL A 106 2.35 -39.19 31.01
CA VAL A 106 2.38 -39.36 32.47
C VAL A 106 3.28 -40.52 32.86
N ALA A 107 3.14 -41.67 32.17
CA ALA A 107 3.95 -42.86 32.42
C ALA A 107 5.46 -42.64 32.16
N MET A 108 5.80 -41.75 31.24
CA MET A 108 7.19 -41.37 30.91
C MET A 108 7.72 -40.21 31.77
N GLY A 109 6.94 -39.65 32.68
CA GLY A 109 7.37 -38.55 33.54
C GLY A 109 7.44 -37.20 32.88
N HIS A 110 6.92 -37.04 31.66
CA HIS A 110 6.98 -35.79 30.88
C HIS A 110 5.99 -34.73 31.34
N CYS A 111 4.92 -35.09 31.99
CA CYS A 111 3.93 -34.17 32.55
C CYS A 111 3.21 -34.82 33.74
N ARG A 112 2.59 -34.02 34.59
CA ARG A 112 1.70 -34.50 35.68
C ARG A 112 0.25 -34.29 35.27
N PRO A 113 -0.67 -35.25 35.61
CA PRO A 113 -2.08 -35.00 35.42
C PRO A 113 -2.47 -33.70 36.13
N ALA A 114 -3.17 -32.82 35.45
CA ALA A 114 -3.74 -31.65 36.11
C ALA A 114 -4.70 -32.15 37.19
N GLU A 115 -4.42 -31.84 38.45
CA GLU A 115 -5.40 -31.97 39.52
C GLU A 115 -6.61 -31.14 39.08
N ALA A 116 -7.79 -31.73 39.09
CA ALA A 116 -9.00 -31.10 38.59
C ALA A 116 -9.15 -29.72 39.26
N ALA A 117 -8.90 -28.68 38.52
CA ALA A 117 -9.14 -27.34 38.98
C ALA A 117 -10.64 -27.26 39.36
N PRO A 118 -11.00 -26.63 40.48
CA PRO A 118 -12.40 -26.41 40.79
C PRO A 118 -13.09 -25.77 39.59
N PRO A 119 -14.32 -26.16 39.22
CA PRO A 119 -14.98 -25.60 38.05
C PRO A 119 -14.96 -24.10 38.16
N SER A 120 -14.34 -23.45 37.16
CA SER A 120 -14.39 -21.99 37.05
C SER A 120 -15.86 -21.60 37.16
N PRO A 121 -16.22 -20.60 37.96
CA PRO A 121 -17.60 -20.13 38.02
C PRO A 121 -18.03 -19.88 36.58
N MET A 122 -19.05 -20.60 36.11
CA MET A 122 -19.63 -20.33 34.79
C MET A 122 -20.02 -18.87 34.79
N ILE A 123 -19.29 -18.08 34.02
CA ILE A 123 -19.73 -16.72 33.66
C ILE A 123 -21.05 -16.97 32.95
N PRO A 124 -22.19 -16.51 33.49
CA PRO A 124 -23.45 -16.66 32.80
C PRO A 124 -23.28 -16.12 31.38
N ASP A 125 -23.87 -16.80 30.41
CA ASP A 125 -23.96 -16.39 29.02
C ASP A 125 -24.58 -14.98 28.97
N GLN A 126 -23.80 -13.96 29.28
CA GLN A 126 -24.22 -12.62 29.10
C GLN A 126 -24.12 -12.38 27.60
N PRO A 127 -25.19 -11.90 26.95
CA PRO A 127 -25.14 -11.52 25.57
C PRO A 127 -23.98 -10.54 25.42
N VAL A 128 -23.11 -10.81 24.44
CA VAL A 128 -22.03 -9.90 24.08
C VAL A 128 -22.68 -8.55 23.80
N GLY A 129 -22.45 -7.57 24.69
CA GLY A 129 -23.09 -6.27 24.57
C GLY A 129 -22.60 -5.60 23.29
N ASP A 130 -23.48 -4.89 22.60
CA ASP A 130 -23.18 -4.06 21.42
C ASP A 130 -22.33 -2.83 21.77
N ALA A 131 -21.72 -2.78 22.94
CA ALA A 131 -20.85 -1.71 23.35
C ALA A 131 -19.60 -1.68 22.44
N PRO A 132 -19.22 -0.52 21.90
CA PRO A 132 -18.00 -0.39 21.12
C PRO A 132 -16.81 -0.84 21.95
N ALA A 133 -15.85 -1.49 21.30
CA ALA A 133 -14.60 -1.90 21.95
C ALA A 133 -13.98 -0.69 22.70
N PRO A 134 -13.43 -0.91 23.91
CA PRO A 134 -12.77 0.17 24.63
C PRO A 134 -11.68 0.76 23.77
N SER A 135 -11.59 2.10 23.72
CA SER A 135 -10.54 2.78 22.96
C SER A 135 -9.17 2.32 23.44
N ALA A 136 -8.27 2.06 22.50
CA ALA A 136 -6.90 1.69 22.83
C ALA A 136 -6.28 2.74 23.77
N PRO A 137 -5.52 2.32 24.80
CA PRO A 137 -4.84 3.27 25.68
C PRO A 137 -3.91 4.15 24.85
N ARG A 138 -4.01 5.46 25.05
CA ARG A 138 -3.18 6.46 24.34
C ARG A 138 -1.70 6.47 24.80
N VAL A 139 -1.37 5.66 25.76
CA VAL A 139 -0.02 5.61 26.34
C VAL A 139 0.72 4.43 25.71
N ASP A 140 1.80 4.74 25.01
CA ASP A 140 2.67 3.74 24.41
C ASP A 140 3.26 2.81 25.49
N ALA A 141 3.39 1.52 25.17
CA ALA A 141 3.91 0.53 26.10
C ALA A 141 5.33 0.88 26.59
N ALA A 142 6.16 1.47 25.72
CA ALA A 142 7.49 1.93 26.05
C ALA A 142 7.51 3.07 27.08
N ASP A 143 6.51 3.96 27.06
CA ASP A 143 6.39 5.05 28.03
C ASP A 143 6.13 4.56 29.45
N ARG A 144 5.46 3.41 29.59
CA ARG A 144 5.23 2.79 30.89
C ARG A 144 6.50 2.20 31.50
N LEU A 145 7.42 1.77 30.65
CA LEU A 145 8.67 1.12 31.09
C LEU A 145 9.81 2.12 31.26
N PHE A 146 9.97 3.05 30.33
CA PHE A 146 11.12 3.94 30.26
C PHE A 146 10.79 5.40 30.60
N GLY A 147 9.52 5.74 30.73
CA GLY A 147 9.04 7.11 30.92
C GLY A 147 8.86 7.88 29.59
N ALA A 148 7.82 8.69 29.53
CA ALA A 148 7.46 9.44 28.32
C ALA A 148 8.57 10.44 27.89
N GLU A 149 9.24 11.07 28.84
CA GLU A 149 10.31 12.04 28.59
C GLU A 149 11.53 11.37 27.94
N ALA A 150 11.97 10.21 28.46
CA ALA A 150 13.08 9.44 27.89
C ALA A 150 12.75 8.92 26.46
N MET A 151 11.49 8.60 26.19
CA MET A 151 11.04 8.09 24.90
C MET A 151 10.75 9.20 23.88
N ALA A 152 10.63 10.46 24.26
CA ALA A 152 10.31 11.55 23.34
C ALA A 152 11.35 11.73 22.23
N GLY A 153 12.65 11.71 22.58
CA GLY A 153 13.73 11.85 21.62
C GLY A 153 13.84 10.67 20.64
N PRO A 154 13.89 9.40 21.11
CA PRO A 154 13.86 8.22 20.24
C PRO A 154 12.63 8.19 19.31
N ARG A 155 11.43 8.56 19.81
CA ARG A 155 10.21 8.60 19.00
C ARG A 155 10.29 9.67 17.91
N ALA A 156 10.79 10.87 18.23
CA ALA A 156 10.98 11.92 17.24
C ALA A 156 11.96 11.50 16.14
N ARG A 157 13.03 10.80 16.47
CA ARG A 157 13.97 10.25 15.48
C ARG A 157 13.32 9.18 14.62
N LEU A 158 12.62 8.22 15.23
CA LEU A 158 11.89 7.19 14.49
C LEU A 158 10.90 7.79 13.51
N TYR A 159 10.16 8.82 13.92
CA TYR A 159 9.24 9.53 13.06
C TYR A 159 9.96 10.27 11.92
N ALA A 160 11.09 10.90 12.19
CA ALA A 160 11.86 11.61 11.17
C ALA A 160 12.51 10.65 10.14
N GLU A 161 12.91 9.45 10.57
CA GLU A 161 13.59 8.46 9.73
C GLU A 161 12.62 7.54 8.98
N HIS A 162 11.47 7.20 9.57
CA HIS A 162 10.58 6.15 9.09
C HIS A 162 9.11 6.57 9.00
N GLY A 163 8.75 7.77 9.47
CA GLY A 163 7.39 8.30 9.45
C GLY A 163 7.32 9.68 8.81
N GLY A 164 6.11 10.09 8.40
CA GLY A 164 5.87 11.43 7.85
C GLY A 164 6.53 11.72 6.51
N GLY A 165 7.04 10.71 5.82
CA GLY A 165 7.60 10.82 4.48
C GLY A 165 6.54 11.26 3.46
N ARG A 166 7.02 11.87 2.36
CA ARG A 166 6.19 12.11 1.19
C ARG A 166 6.63 11.17 0.09
N PHE A 167 5.65 10.57 -0.55
CA PHE A 167 5.82 9.60 -1.61
C PHE A 167 5.02 10.03 -2.82
N SER A 168 5.36 9.47 -3.98
CA SER A 168 4.59 9.60 -5.19
C SER A 168 4.56 8.28 -5.92
N ARG A 169 3.51 8.05 -6.67
CA ARG A 169 3.37 6.91 -7.56
C ARG A 169 2.61 7.36 -8.79
N ILE A 170 3.03 6.89 -9.94
CA ILE A 170 2.31 7.05 -11.21
C ILE A 170 1.99 5.66 -11.71
N MET A 171 0.75 5.44 -12.08
CA MET A 171 0.25 4.17 -12.60
C MET A 171 -0.45 4.42 -13.94
N VAL A 172 -0.24 3.56 -14.88
CA VAL A 172 -1.08 3.39 -16.06
C VAL A 172 -1.76 2.04 -15.88
N ASN A 173 -2.96 2.09 -15.34
CA ASN A 173 -3.75 0.89 -15.05
C ASN A 173 -4.14 0.21 -16.35
N LEU A 174 -4.40 1.05 -17.38
CA LEU A 174 -4.88 0.60 -18.66
C LEU A 174 -4.31 1.49 -19.78
N ALA A 175 -3.59 0.88 -20.70
CA ALA A 175 -3.27 1.44 -22.01
C ALA A 175 -3.57 0.34 -23.04
N GLU A 176 -4.71 0.43 -23.70
CA GLU A 176 -5.41 -0.70 -24.28
C GLU A 176 -5.79 -0.44 -25.73
N TRP A 177 -5.51 -1.38 -26.60
CA TRP A 177 -6.10 -1.51 -27.90
C TRP A 177 -7.37 -2.36 -27.77
N ARG A 178 -8.48 -1.88 -28.35
CA ARG A 178 -9.80 -2.52 -28.33
C ARG A 178 -10.19 -2.94 -29.76
N ALA A 179 -10.11 -4.26 -30.05
CA ALA A 179 -10.63 -4.80 -31.30
C ALA A 179 -12.13 -4.96 -31.23
N ARG A 180 -12.83 -4.14 -31.97
CA ARG A 180 -14.30 -4.11 -32.01
C ARG A 180 -14.79 -4.65 -33.36
N GLY A 181 -16.06 -5.08 -33.43
CA GLY A 181 -16.71 -5.45 -34.70
C GLY A 181 -17.04 -4.22 -35.55
N GLY A 182 -16.01 -3.57 -36.10
CA GLY A 182 -16.11 -2.34 -36.86
C GLY A 182 -14.74 -1.66 -36.91
N ARG A 183 -14.66 -0.43 -36.34
CA ARG A 183 -13.40 0.29 -36.20
C ARG A 183 -12.76 -0.09 -34.87
N ASP A 184 -11.46 -0.34 -34.91
CA ASP A 184 -10.70 -0.57 -33.67
C ASP A 184 -10.54 0.72 -32.89
N GLY A 185 -10.55 0.60 -31.57
CA GLY A 185 -10.42 1.71 -30.63
C GLY A 185 -9.23 1.55 -29.70
N TYR A 186 -9.06 2.54 -28.88
CA TYR A 186 -8.12 2.57 -27.77
C TYR A 186 -8.79 3.09 -26.52
N ALA A 187 -8.25 2.71 -25.36
CA ALA A 187 -8.62 3.29 -24.07
C ALA A 187 -7.38 3.45 -23.19
N TRP A 188 -7.43 4.40 -22.28
CA TRP A 188 -6.42 4.59 -21.26
C TRP A 188 -7.05 4.94 -19.92
N GLU A 189 -6.39 4.50 -18.88
CA GLU A 189 -6.66 4.86 -17.50
C GLU A 189 -5.31 5.03 -16.79
N ALA A 190 -5.08 6.20 -16.26
CA ALA A 190 -3.85 6.53 -15.57
C ALA A 190 -4.14 7.29 -14.28
N GLU A 191 -3.36 6.99 -13.25
CA GLU A 191 -3.45 7.65 -11.96
C GLU A 191 -2.07 8.03 -11.45
N GLY A 192 -1.98 9.19 -10.84
CA GLY A 192 -0.80 9.60 -10.10
C GLY A 192 -1.20 10.16 -8.74
N TRP A 193 -0.46 9.79 -7.70
CA TRP A 193 -0.66 10.42 -6.41
C TRP A 193 0.64 10.90 -5.78
N PHE A 194 0.53 11.95 -4.97
CA PHE A 194 1.62 12.57 -4.24
C PHE A 194 1.13 12.96 -2.84
N GLY A 195 1.87 12.61 -1.81
CA GLY A 195 1.52 13.00 -0.43
C GLY A 195 2.11 12.09 0.62
N GLY A 196 1.53 12.16 1.81
CA GLY A 196 1.89 11.35 2.96
C GLY A 196 1.00 10.12 3.14
N ASP A 197 1.06 9.54 4.32
CA ASP A 197 0.29 8.32 4.64
C ASP A 197 -1.21 8.61 4.77
N ILE A 198 -1.58 9.81 5.20
CA ILE A 198 -2.98 10.18 5.49
C ILE A 198 -3.57 11.02 4.37
N ASP A 199 -2.87 12.06 3.93
CA ASP A 199 -3.39 13.02 2.95
C ASP A 199 -2.56 12.98 1.69
N ARG A 200 -3.22 12.88 0.52
CA ARG A 200 -2.61 12.80 -0.81
C ARG A 200 -3.36 13.67 -1.81
N LEU A 201 -2.63 14.20 -2.76
CA LEU A 201 -3.19 14.68 -4.01
C LEU A 201 -3.23 13.49 -4.98
N VAL A 202 -4.37 13.23 -5.58
CA VAL A 202 -4.57 12.21 -6.61
C VAL A 202 -4.98 12.90 -7.90
N VAL A 203 -4.37 12.51 -9.00
CA VAL A 203 -4.75 12.95 -10.35
C VAL A 203 -5.07 11.71 -11.15
N LYS A 204 -6.30 11.60 -11.65
CA LYS A 204 -6.75 10.52 -12.53
C LYS A 204 -6.99 11.05 -13.94
N SER A 205 -6.72 10.24 -14.94
CA SER A 205 -7.06 10.53 -16.33
C SER A 205 -7.50 9.25 -17.01
N GLU A 206 -8.68 9.27 -17.57
CA GLU A 206 -9.21 8.17 -18.36
C GLU A 206 -9.81 8.68 -19.66
N GLY A 207 -9.94 7.80 -20.63
CA GLY A 207 -10.62 8.12 -21.87
C GLY A 207 -10.49 7.02 -22.92
N GLU A 208 -11.26 7.20 -23.97
CA GLU A 208 -11.34 6.27 -25.09
C GLU A 208 -11.58 6.97 -26.43
N GLY A 209 -11.34 6.24 -27.50
CA GLY A 209 -11.59 6.72 -28.85
C GLY A 209 -11.32 5.65 -29.90
N ASP A 210 -11.68 5.98 -31.14
CA ASP A 210 -11.40 5.15 -32.30
C ASP A 210 -10.08 5.56 -32.97
N PHE A 211 -9.32 4.58 -33.50
CA PHE A 211 -8.13 4.89 -34.28
C PHE A 211 -8.48 5.62 -35.58
N GLY A 212 -7.83 6.76 -35.79
CA GLY A 212 -8.09 7.63 -36.94
C GLY A 212 -9.36 8.49 -36.80
N GLY A 213 -10.00 8.49 -35.62
CA GLY A 213 -11.09 9.37 -35.19
C GLY A 213 -10.64 10.41 -34.17
N ALA A 214 -11.59 11.19 -33.69
CA ALA A 214 -11.41 12.02 -32.52
C ALA A 214 -11.53 11.17 -31.24
N VAL A 215 -11.04 11.69 -30.11
CA VAL A 215 -11.32 11.14 -28.80
C VAL A 215 -12.83 11.15 -28.58
N GLU A 216 -13.41 10.01 -28.21
CA GLU A 216 -14.85 9.89 -27.99
C GLU A 216 -15.25 10.44 -26.62
N GLY A 217 -14.42 10.21 -25.63
CA GLY A 217 -14.56 10.76 -24.29
C GLY A 217 -13.23 10.72 -23.56
N ALA A 218 -12.98 11.73 -22.75
CA ALA A 218 -11.87 11.76 -21.83
C ALA A 218 -12.24 12.56 -20.60
N GLU A 219 -11.64 12.22 -19.47
CA GLU A 219 -11.76 12.98 -18.24
C GLU A 219 -10.42 13.11 -17.52
N VAL A 220 -10.31 14.18 -16.77
CA VAL A 220 -9.21 14.38 -15.83
C VAL A 220 -9.80 14.78 -14.49
N GLN A 221 -9.37 14.11 -13.45
CA GLN A 221 -9.76 14.39 -12.08
C GLN A 221 -8.56 14.88 -11.26
N ALA A 222 -8.79 15.83 -10.36
CA ALA A 222 -7.83 16.27 -9.37
C ALA A 222 -8.52 16.20 -8.00
N LEU A 223 -8.06 15.29 -7.15
CA LEU A 223 -8.73 14.89 -5.93
C LEU A 223 -7.77 15.04 -4.74
N TRP A 224 -8.27 15.58 -3.65
CA TRP A 224 -7.70 15.36 -2.35
C TRP A 224 -8.21 14.01 -1.82
N SER A 225 -7.30 13.14 -1.43
CA SER A 225 -7.57 11.81 -0.91
C SER A 225 -7.07 11.73 0.54
N ARG A 226 -7.94 11.25 1.43
CA ARG A 226 -7.62 11.11 2.85
C ARG A 226 -7.94 9.70 3.34
N ALA A 227 -6.96 9.06 3.96
CA ALA A 227 -7.17 7.78 4.62
C ALA A 227 -8.15 7.93 5.79
N ILE A 228 -9.28 7.23 5.73
CA ILE A 228 -10.30 7.17 6.78
C ILE A 228 -10.23 5.87 7.59
N GLY A 229 -9.36 4.98 7.19
CA GLY A 229 -9.08 3.70 7.83
C GLY A 229 -7.90 3.01 7.16
N PRO A 230 -7.54 1.79 7.58
CA PRO A 230 -6.41 1.07 7.00
C PRO A 230 -6.63 0.65 5.55
N TYR A 231 -7.86 0.61 5.07
CA TYR A 231 -8.21 0.05 3.77
C TYR A 231 -8.97 1.02 2.87
N PHE A 232 -9.47 2.14 3.39
CA PHE A 232 -10.30 3.07 2.62
C PHE A 232 -9.80 4.49 2.71
N ASN A 233 -9.89 5.18 1.59
CA ASN A 233 -9.66 6.60 1.42
C ASN A 233 -10.98 7.29 1.05
N LEU A 234 -11.23 8.47 1.60
CA LEU A 234 -12.24 9.41 1.13
C LEU A 234 -11.59 10.35 0.12
N GLN A 235 -12.25 10.62 -0.98
CA GLN A 235 -11.78 11.52 -2.02
C GLN A 235 -12.75 12.68 -2.24
N ALA A 236 -12.21 13.87 -2.48
CA ALA A 236 -13.01 15.03 -2.86
C ALA A 236 -12.22 15.93 -3.81
N GLY A 237 -12.85 16.49 -4.81
CA GLY A 237 -12.16 17.35 -5.77
C GLY A 237 -12.99 17.74 -6.97
N VAL A 238 -12.34 17.82 -8.10
CA VAL A 238 -12.93 18.25 -9.37
C VAL A 238 -12.61 17.27 -10.49
N ARG A 239 -13.52 17.12 -11.42
CA ARG A 239 -13.38 16.40 -12.68
C ARG A 239 -13.69 17.34 -13.83
N GLN A 240 -12.92 17.29 -14.88
CA GLN A 240 -13.16 17.98 -16.14
C GLN A 240 -13.30 16.95 -17.25
N ASP A 241 -14.43 16.97 -17.94
CA ASP A 241 -14.67 16.13 -19.11
C ASP A 241 -14.19 16.82 -20.38
N PHE A 242 -13.77 16.01 -21.34
CA PHE A 242 -13.35 16.41 -22.68
C PHE A 242 -13.96 15.46 -23.71
N GLY A 243 -14.29 15.96 -24.88
CA GLY A 243 -14.83 15.14 -25.96
C GLY A 243 -15.66 15.94 -26.96
N PRO A 244 -16.33 15.26 -27.90
CA PRO A 244 -17.28 15.88 -28.80
C PRO A 244 -18.51 16.32 -28.00
N GLY A 245 -18.79 17.61 -27.97
CA GLY A 245 -19.95 18.19 -27.26
C GLY A 245 -19.60 18.99 -26.02
N PRO A 246 -20.52 19.12 -25.06
CA PRO A 246 -20.28 19.87 -23.83
C PRO A 246 -19.18 19.22 -22.98
N SER A 247 -18.30 20.06 -22.45
CA SER A 247 -17.21 19.67 -21.56
C SER A 247 -17.46 20.20 -20.15
N PRO A 248 -18.36 19.58 -19.37
CA PRO A 248 -18.71 20.05 -18.03
C PRO A 248 -17.58 19.84 -17.04
N THR A 249 -17.56 20.71 -16.03
CA THR A 249 -16.76 20.52 -14.82
C THR A 249 -17.66 19.97 -13.73
N HIS A 250 -17.18 18.95 -13.01
CA HIS A 250 -17.92 18.33 -11.91
C HIS A 250 -17.21 18.53 -10.58
N ALA A 251 -17.97 18.78 -9.53
CA ALA A 251 -17.53 18.51 -8.18
C ALA A 251 -17.61 16.98 -7.95
N VAL A 252 -16.61 16.45 -7.27
CA VAL A 252 -16.46 15.01 -7.00
C VAL A 252 -16.37 14.77 -5.51
N ILE A 253 -17.12 13.78 -5.02
CA ILE A 253 -16.91 13.16 -3.73
C ILE A 253 -16.98 11.65 -3.92
N GLY A 254 -15.99 10.94 -3.39
CA GLY A 254 -15.88 9.50 -3.60
C GLY A 254 -15.09 8.81 -2.52
N PHE A 255 -14.95 7.53 -2.70
CA PHE A 255 -14.10 6.68 -1.88
C PHE A 255 -13.42 5.65 -2.77
N GLU A 256 -12.26 5.20 -2.35
CA GLU A 256 -11.55 4.06 -2.92
C GLU A 256 -10.99 3.19 -1.81
N GLY A 257 -10.81 1.91 -2.05
CA GLY A 257 -10.19 1.05 -1.06
C GLY A 257 -10.31 -0.43 -1.34
N LEU A 258 -9.83 -1.20 -0.36
CA LEU A 258 -9.85 -2.65 -0.39
C LEU A 258 -10.96 -3.19 0.50
N ALA A 259 -11.95 -3.82 -0.10
CA ALA A 259 -13.00 -4.56 0.61
C ALA A 259 -12.47 -5.95 1.06
N PRO A 260 -13.22 -6.68 1.92
CA PRO A 260 -12.88 -8.03 2.31
C PRO A 260 -12.55 -8.91 1.11
N TYR A 261 -11.57 -9.82 1.27
CA TYR A 261 -11.03 -10.68 0.21
C TYR A 261 -10.23 -9.94 -0.89
N TRP A 262 -9.77 -8.69 -0.62
CA TRP A 262 -8.93 -7.89 -1.52
C TRP A 262 -9.62 -7.43 -2.81
N PHE A 263 -10.94 -7.25 -2.79
CA PHE A 263 -11.62 -6.54 -3.85
C PHE A 263 -11.25 -5.07 -3.80
N GLU A 264 -10.73 -4.54 -4.89
CA GLU A 264 -10.57 -3.10 -5.09
C GLU A 264 -11.93 -2.52 -5.44
N ILE A 265 -12.35 -1.51 -4.70
CA ILE A 265 -13.65 -0.85 -4.91
C ILE A 265 -13.43 0.65 -4.95
N GLU A 266 -13.96 1.27 -5.96
CA GLU A 266 -14.04 2.72 -6.09
C GLU A 266 -15.50 3.14 -6.32
N GLY A 267 -15.91 4.24 -5.65
CA GLY A 267 -17.23 4.82 -5.86
C GLY A 267 -17.15 6.33 -5.82
N ALA A 268 -17.83 7.01 -6.75
CA ALA A 268 -17.83 8.45 -6.83
C ALA A 268 -19.22 9.00 -7.18
N LEU A 269 -19.53 10.18 -6.63
CA LEU A 269 -20.65 11.03 -6.98
C LEU A 269 -20.12 12.27 -7.71
N PHE A 270 -20.75 12.63 -8.78
CA PHE A 270 -20.40 13.76 -9.63
C PHE A 270 -21.55 14.74 -9.68
N LEU A 271 -21.26 16.02 -9.50
CA LEU A 271 -22.23 17.10 -9.67
C LEU A 271 -21.65 18.11 -10.66
N SER A 272 -22.26 18.22 -11.85
CA SER A 272 -21.77 19.14 -12.87
C SER A 272 -22.08 20.60 -12.55
N ASP A 273 -21.35 21.51 -13.20
CA ASP A 273 -21.59 22.96 -13.19
C ASP A 273 -22.95 23.35 -13.77
N LYS A 274 -23.63 22.42 -14.45
CA LYS A 274 -25.01 22.58 -14.96
C LYS A 274 -26.07 22.00 -14.01
N GLY A 275 -25.67 21.36 -12.91
CA GLY A 275 -26.57 20.74 -11.95
C GLY A 275 -26.90 19.28 -12.25
N ASP A 276 -26.22 18.65 -13.21
CA ASP A 276 -26.40 17.24 -13.50
C ASP A 276 -25.67 16.39 -12.47
N ALA A 277 -26.35 15.42 -11.90
CA ALA A 277 -25.79 14.50 -10.93
C ALA A 277 -25.64 13.10 -11.52
N ALA A 278 -24.52 12.46 -11.24
CA ALA A 278 -24.19 11.10 -11.65
C ALA A 278 -23.43 10.36 -10.55
N ALA A 279 -23.40 9.03 -10.66
CA ALA A 279 -22.58 8.17 -9.80
C ALA A 279 -21.90 7.11 -10.65
N ARG A 280 -20.70 6.70 -10.22
CA ARG A 280 -19.94 5.58 -10.78
C ARG A 280 -19.53 4.67 -9.63
N LEU A 281 -19.61 3.38 -9.85
CA LEU A 281 -19.10 2.35 -8.95
C LEU A 281 -18.28 1.36 -9.77
N GLU A 282 -17.05 1.16 -9.37
CA GLU A 282 -16.14 0.21 -9.98
C GLU A 282 -15.68 -0.82 -8.94
N ALA A 283 -15.48 -2.05 -9.40
CA ALA A 283 -14.90 -3.12 -8.60
C ALA A 283 -13.98 -3.98 -9.47
N SER A 284 -12.82 -4.30 -8.94
CA SER A 284 -11.88 -5.21 -9.58
C SER A 284 -11.28 -6.20 -8.57
N TYR A 285 -10.70 -7.27 -9.09
CA TYR A 285 -10.07 -8.28 -8.26
C TYR A 285 -8.88 -8.93 -8.98
N ASP A 286 -7.72 -8.96 -8.31
CA ASP A 286 -6.52 -9.59 -8.83
C ASP A 286 -6.44 -11.06 -8.40
N GLN A 287 -7.00 -11.97 -9.21
CA GLN A 287 -6.87 -13.40 -8.99
C GLN A 287 -5.50 -13.89 -9.50
N ARG A 288 -4.56 -14.11 -8.60
CA ARG A 288 -3.26 -14.70 -8.93
C ARG A 288 -3.42 -16.19 -9.24
N ILE A 289 -3.24 -16.55 -10.53
CA ILE A 289 -3.22 -17.97 -10.98
C ILE A 289 -1.82 -18.56 -10.71
N THR A 290 -0.79 -17.77 -10.97
CA THR A 290 0.60 -18.07 -10.62
C THR A 290 1.22 -16.81 -9.99
N GLN A 291 2.50 -16.86 -9.63
CA GLN A 291 3.22 -15.68 -9.13
C GLN A 291 3.27 -14.51 -10.12
N ARG A 292 3.13 -14.79 -11.43
CA ARG A 292 3.24 -13.80 -12.51
C ARG A 292 1.99 -13.69 -13.37
N LEU A 293 1.12 -14.69 -13.36
CA LEU A 293 -0.09 -14.72 -14.16
C LEU A 293 -1.28 -14.38 -13.28
N ILE A 294 -1.98 -13.30 -13.65
CA ILE A 294 -3.09 -12.73 -12.90
C ILE A 294 -4.30 -12.64 -13.81
N ALA A 295 -5.42 -13.17 -13.37
CA ALA A 295 -6.71 -12.92 -13.99
C ALA A 295 -7.40 -11.78 -13.23
N GLN A 296 -7.76 -10.71 -13.93
CA GLN A 296 -8.39 -9.54 -13.34
C GLN A 296 -9.80 -9.36 -13.94
N PRO A 297 -10.85 -9.89 -13.29
CA PRO A 297 -12.20 -9.44 -13.55
C PRO A 297 -12.39 -8.02 -13.04
N MET A 298 -13.15 -7.22 -13.78
CA MET A 298 -13.59 -5.89 -13.38
C MET A 298 -15.04 -5.67 -13.76
N ALA A 299 -15.71 -4.81 -13.03
CA ALA A 299 -17.06 -4.37 -13.32
C ALA A 299 -17.19 -2.89 -12.95
N GLU A 300 -17.77 -2.10 -13.85
CA GLU A 300 -18.14 -0.72 -13.62
C GLU A 300 -19.64 -0.54 -13.86
N ILE A 301 -20.25 0.31 -13.06
CA ILE A 301 -21.68 0.67 -13.16
C ILE A 301 -21.81 2.17 -13.12
N GLU A 302 -22.52 2.72 -14.07
CA GLU A 302 -22.83 4.14 -14.15
C GLU A 302 -24.32 4.42 -13.91
N LEU A 303 -24.59 5.46 -13.15
CA LEU A 303 -25.92 5.95 -12.80
C LEU A 303 -26.04 7.45 -13.10
N ALA A 304 -27.04 7.85 -13.84
CA ALA A 304 -27.43 9.25 -14.01
C ALA A 304 -28.70 9.54 -13.21
N PHE A 305 -28.73 10.59 -12.39
CA PHE A 305 -29.90 10.90 -11.57
C PHE A 305 -31.02 11.60 -12.38
N GLN A 306 -30.68 12.15 -13.53
CA GLN A 306 -31.63 12.78 -14.47
C GLN A 306 -31.24 12.52 -15.91
N ASP A 307 -32.13 12.89 -16.83
CA ASP A 307 -31.81 12.88 -18.26
C ASP A 307 -30.88 14.05 -18.59
N VAL A 308 -29.82 13.77 -19.35
CA VAL A 308 -28.87 14.74 -19.89
C VAL A 308 -28.85 14.60 -21.42
N PRO A 309 -29.86 15.19 -22.12
CA PRO A 309 -30.03 15.01 -23.56
C PRO A 309 -28.84 15.45 -24.40
N GLU A 310 -28.11 16.48 -23.93
CA GLU A 310 -26.93 17.04 -24.60
C GLU A 310 -25.75 16.04 -24.65
N ARG A 311 -25.77 15.04 -23.79
CA ARG A 311 -24.79 13.96 -23.73
C ARG A 311 -25.35 12.60 -24.13
N ALA A 312 -26.60 12.58 -24.62
CA ALA A 312 -27.34 11.35 -24.94
C ALA A 312 -27.46 10.37 -23.77
N VAL A 313 -27.46 10.87 -22.52
CA VAL A 313 -27.58 10.06 -21.28
C VAL A 313 -29.01 10.17 -20.74
N GLY A 314 -29.63 9.05 -20.45
CA GLY A 314 -30.95 8.96 -19.83
C GLY A 314 -30.84 8.63 -18.35
N GLY A 315 -31.71 9.22 -17.53
CA GLY A 315 -31.78 8.99 -16.08
C GLY A 315 -32.02 7.52 -15.72
N GLY A 316 -31.40 7.11 -14.63
CA GLY A 316 -31.35 5.75 -14.12
C GLY A 316 -29.99 5.08 -14.36
N LEU A 317 -29.97 3.76 -14.38
CA LEU A 317 -28.77 3.00 -14.72
C LEU A 317 -28.44 3.26 -16.20
N SER A 318 -27.31 3.96 -16.44
CA SER A 318 -26.92 4.46 -17.77
C SER A 318 -25.98 3.51 -18.50
N GLY A 319 -25.06 2.88 -17.78
CA GLY A 319 -24.04 2.00 -18.34
C GLY A 319 -23.62 0.88 -17.40
N ILE A 320 -23.03 -0.14 -17.99
CA ILE A 320 -22.26 -1.18 -17.33
C ILE A 320 -21.08 -1.56 -18.22
N GLU A 321 -19.89 -1.65 -17.65
CA GLU A 321 -18.74 -2.29 -18.29
C GLU A 321 -18.34 -3.52 -17.49
N LEU A 322 -18.06 -4.61 -18.19
CA LEU A 322 -17.46 -5.83 -17.63
C LEU A 322 -16.19 -6.14 -18.37
N GLY A 323 -15.15 -6.42 -17.64
CA GLY A 323 -13.83 -6.77 -18.18
C GLY A 323 -13.28 -8.04 -17.56
N LEU A 324 -12.52 -8.80 -18.35
CA LEU A 324 -11.68 -9.87 -17.85
C LEU A 324 -10.35 -9.76 -18.58
N ARG A 325 -9.30 -9.45 -17.84
CA ARG A 325 -7.95 -9.30 -18.36
C ARG A 325 -7.05 -10.40 -17.79
N LEU A 326 -6.22 -11.00 -18.63
CA LEU A 326 -5.19 -11.94 -18.24
C LEU A 326 -3.84 -11.24 -18.37
N ARG A 327 -3.28 -10.83 -17.23
CA ARG A 327 -2.08 -10.02 -17.10
C ARG A 327 -0.89 -10.91 -16.76
N TYR A 328 0.25 -10.70 -17.42
CA TYR A 328 1.50 -11.39 -17.13
C TYR A 328 2.57 -10.41 -16.64
N GLU A 329 2.96 -10.48 -15.37
CA GLU A 329 4.02 -9.66 -14.77
C GLU A 329 5.39 -10.10 -15.32
N VAL A 330 5.88 -9.40 -16.35
CA VAL A 330 7.27 -9.55 -16.84
C VAL A 330 8.22 -9.01 -15.77
N ALA A 331 7.90 -7.82 -15.26
CA ALA A 331 8.43 -7.22 -14.05
C ALA A 331 7.23 -6.76 -13.20
N ARG A 332 7.46 -6.43 -11.95
CA ARG A 332 6.38 -5.93 -11.09
C ARG A 332 5.79 -4.63 -11.59
N GLU A 333 6.66 -3.81 -12.18
CA GLU A 333 6.35 -2.48 -12.71
C GLU A 333 5.79 -2.53 -14.14
N PHE A 334 5.84 -3.69 -14.81
CA PHE A 334 5.43 -3.82 -16.21
C PHE A 334 4.76 -5.17 -16.47
N ALA A 335 3.50 -5.13 -16.89
CA ALA A 335 2.71 -6.30 -17.17
C ALA A 335 1.83 -6.12 -18.42
N PRO A 336 2.19 -6.72 -19.55
CA PRO A 336 1.30 -6.85 -20.70
C PRO A 336 0.11 -7.76 -20.36
N TYR A 337 -1.01 -7.50 -21.02
CA TYR A 337 -2.22 -8.31 -20.87
C TYR A 337 -3.00 -8.47 -22.18
N VAL A 338 -3.86 -9.47 -22.19
CA VAL A 338 -4.91 -9.66 -23.18
C VAL A 338 -6.22 -9.97 -22.46
N GLY A 339 -7.34 -9.70 -23.10
CA GLY A 339 -8.62 -9.91 -22.44
C GLY A 339 -9.83 -9.67 -23.32
N VAL A 340 -10.94 -9.55 -22.64
CA VAL A 340 -12.24 -9.15 -23.23
C VAL A 340 -12.85 -8.03 -22.38
N ALA A 341 -13.48 -7.09 -23.06
CA ALA A 341 -14.29 -6.04 -22.46
C ALA A 341 -15.69 -6.06 -23.09
N TRP A 342 -16.67 -5.75 -22.29
CA TRP A 342 -18.05 -5.64 -22.74
C TRP A 342 -18.72 -4.44 -22.09
N GLU A 343 -18.91 -3.42 -22.87
CA GLU A 343 -19.63 -2.22 -22.50
C GLU A 343 -21.08 -2.32 -22.97
N ARG A 344 -22.01 -1.87 -22.14
CA ARG A 344 -23.42 -1.84 -22.49
C ARG A 344 -24.12 -0.62 -21.91
N LYS A 345 -24.67 0.20 -22.81
CA LYS A 345 -25.66 1.25 -22.46
C LYS A 345 -26.94 0.61 -21.96
N LEU A 346 -27.51 1.11 -20.88
CA LEU A 346 -28.66 0.53 -20.20
C LEU A 346 -29.85 1.51 -20.18
N GLY A 347 -31.02 1.03 -19.81
CA GLY A 347 -32.20 1.82 -19.52
C GLY A 347 -32.61 2.80 -20.64
N ARG A 348 -32.72 4.07 -20.26
CA ARG A 348 -33.09 5.16 -21.19
C ARG A 348 -31.94 5.53 -22.11
N THR A 349 -30.69 5.47 -21.63
CA THR A 349 -29.48 5.69 -22.43
C THR A 349 -29.43 4.74 -23.62
N ALA A 350 -29.70 3.46 -23.41
CA ALA A 350 -29.78 2.48 -24.50
C ALA A 350 -30.90 2.76 -25.50
N ARG A 351 -32.01 3.33 -25.06
CA ARG A 351 -33.12 3.72 -25.98
C ARG A 351 -32.73 4.92 -26.84
N ILE A 352 -32.09 5.91 -26.24
CA ILE A 352 -31.58 7.09 -26.95
C ILE A 352 -30.57 6.66 -28.01
N ALA A 353 -29.58 5.84 -27.66
CA ALA A 353 -28.56 5.34 -28.57
C ALA A 353 -29.20 4.58 -29.77
N ARG A 354 -30.13 3.66 -29.51
CA ARG A 354 -30.84 2.94 -30.59
C ARG A 354 -31.67 3.86 -31.48
N ALA A 355 -32.30 4.88 -30.92
CA ALA A 355 -33.05 5.86 -31.69
C ALA A 355 -32.11 6.69 -32.60
N ALA A 356 -30.86 6.92 -32.20
CA ALA A 356 -29.80 7.54 -33.00
C ALA A 356 -29.16 6.56 -34.02
N GLY A 357 -29.54 5.29 -34.03
CA GLY A 357 -28.94 4.26 -34.91
C GLY A 357 -27.65 3.66 -34.35
N GLU A 358 -27.29 3.96 -33.10
CA GLU A 358 -26.12 3.41 -32.45
C GLU A 358 -26.40 2.04 -31.82
N LYS A 359 -25.33 1.23 -31.68
CA LYS A 359 -25.41 0.01 -30.91
C LYS A 359 -25.41 0.36 -29.43
N ALA A 360 -26.15 -0.39 -28.63
CA ALA A 360 -26.15 -0.25 -27.17
C ALA A 360 -25.25 -1.28 -26.48
N SER A 361 -24.47 -2.05 -27.21
CA SER A 361 -23.61 -3.10 -26.67
C SER A 361 -22.38 -3.25 -27.55
N HIS A 362 -21.20 -3.19 -26.92
CA HIS A 362 -19.89 -3.15 -27.56
C HIS A 362 -18.95 -4.18 -26.92
N PRO A 363 -19.00 -5.47 -27.36
CA PRO A 363 -17.97 -6.42 -26.98
C PRO A 363 -16.67 -6.14 -27.74
N ALA A 364 -15.53 -6.26 -27.07
CA ALA A 364 -14.20 -6.08 -27.66
C ALA A 364 -13.24 -7.13 -27.12
N PHE A 365 -12.31 -7.56 -27.99
CA PHE A 365 -11.05 -8.15 -27.53
C PHE A 365 -10.08 -7.03 -27.24
N VAL A 366 -9.33 -7.18 -26.15
CA VAL A 366 -8.42 -6.14 -25.69
C VAL A 366 -7.00 -6.67 -25.52
N ALA A 367 -6.03 -5.81 -25.83
CA ALA A 367 -4.63 -6.07 -25.57
C ALA A 367 -3.97 -4.76 -25.12
N GLY A 368 -3.19 -4.83 -24.06
CA GLY A 368 -2.64 -3.61 -23.49
C GLY A 368 -1.49 -3.86 -22.51
N VAL A 369 -1.13 -2.80 -21.82
CA VAL A 369 -0.08 -2.85 -20.79
C VAL A 369 -0.59 -2.15 -19.51
N HIS A 370 -0.17 -2.72 -18.39
CA HIS A 370 -0.25 -2.12 -17.06
C HIS A 370 1.17 -1.81 -16.60
N LEU A 371 1.40 -0.59 -16.10
CA LEU A 371 2.71 -0.19 -15.63
C LEU A 371 2.60 0.85 -14.50
N TRP A 372 3.64 0.89 -13.66
CA TRP A 372 3.72 1.88 -12.59
C TRP A 372 5.19 2.25 -12.27
N PHE A 373 5.36 3.46 -11.69
CA PHE A 373 6.67 4.02 -11.32
C PHE A 373 6.66 4.60 -9.93
#